data_2a0577ad97a00d27738720f2462f7245
#
_entry.id   2a0577ad97a00d27738720f2462f7245
#
_cell.length_a   1.000
_cell.length_b   1.000
_cell.length_c   1.000
_cell.angle_alpha   90.00
_cell.angle_beta   90.00
_cell.angle_gamma   90.00
#
_symmetry.space_group_name_H-M   'P 1'
#
loop_
_entity.id
_entity.type
_entity.pdbx_description
1 polymer ?
#
loop_
_entity_poly.entity_id
_entity_poly.type
_entity_poly.pdbx_seq_one_letter_code
_entity_poly.pdbx_strand_id
1 'polypeptide(L)'
;EDLIRGDLEWGTIPALARAAATAHGDREAIVDPSEGATADGSARRMSWNQLVAEAESTARALLAAGLQMGDRVAIWAPNIWEWPVTLLGLQMAGGVLVPLNTRYKGLEAAQILDRSRAKYLFTVEGFLGNDYVSMLDGLDLPHLERTFLLRGAPPAGSLAEPCASLLAEDDPARRSELAADLEARMSAVGPDDLSDLLFTSGTTGAPKGVMCTHGQTLRAF
;
A
#
# COMPACT_ATOMS: atom_id res chain seq x y z
N GLU A 1 7.86 30.24 18.68
CA GLU A 1 6.99 29.25 19.39
C GLU A 1 6.47 28.29 18.35
N ASP A 2 7.10 27.12 18.24
CA ASP A 2 6.58 26.03 17.42
C ASP A 2 5.25 25.62 18.05
N LEU A 3 4.16 25.97 17.40
CA LEU A 3 2.85 25.40 17.67
C LEU A 3 2.93 23.93 17.32
N ILE A 4 3.43 23.11 18.25
CA ILE A 4 3.33 21.66 18.14
C ILE A 4 1.84 21.36 18.22
N ARG A 5 1.26 21.00 17.08
CA ARG A 5 -0.12 20.52 17.05
C ARG A 5 -0.19 19.26 17.90
N GLY A 6 -1.08 19.24 18.90
CA GLY A 6 -1.26 18.07 19.78
C GLY A 6 -1.68 16.81 19.04
N ASP A 7 -2.16 16.96 17.78
CA ASP A 7 -2.53 15.88 16.89
C ASP A 7 -1.33 15.19 16.19
N LEU A 8 -0.10 15.65 16.41
CA LEU A 8 1.12 15.04 15.87
C LEU A 8 1.80 14.06 16.86
N GLU A 9 1.16 13.80 18.00
CA GLU A 9 1.70 12.89 19.04
C GLU A 9 1.85 11.44 18.56
N TRP A 10 1.14 11.03 17.53
CA TRP A 10 1.20 9.66 17.00
C TRP A 10 2.56 9.31 16.37
N GLY A 11 3.31 10.28 15.88
CA GLY A 11 4.62 10.11 15.27
C GLY A 11 4.62 9.44 13.90
N THR A 12 3.76 8.43 13.67
CA THR A 12 3.71 7.67 12.41
C THR A 12 2.27 7.53 11.88
N ILE A 13 2.12 7.34 10.56
CA ILE A 13 0.82 7.11 9.92
C ILE A 13 0.13 5.85 10.46
N PRO A 14 0.83 4.71 10.65
CA PRO A 14 0.25 3.55 11.32
C PRO A 14 -0.30 3.83 12.73
N ALA A 15 0.44 4.58 13.54
CA ALA A 15 -0.02 4.94 14.89
C ALA A 15 -1.24 5.86 14.86
N LEU A 16 -1.29 6.84 13.92
CA LEU A 16 -2.49 7.64 13.67
C LEU A 16 -3.70 6.76 13.32
N ALA A 17 -3.54 5.78 12.43
CA ALA A 17 -4.64 4.89 12.04
C ALA A 17 -5.19 4.09 13.23
N ARG A 18 -4.33 3.54 14.09
CA ARG A 18 -4.75 2.85 15.32
C ARG A 18 -5.43 3.79 16.33
N ALA A 19 -4.91 5.01 16.49
CA ALA A 19 -5.52 6.02 17.34
C ALA A 19 -6.92 6.41 16.81
N ALA A 20 -7.08 6.56 15.50
CA ALA A 20 -8.37 6.83 14.88
C ALA A 20 -9.36 5.68 15.08
N ALA A 21 -8.93 4.42 14.97
CA ALA A 21 -9.77 3.26 15.28
C ALA A 21 -10.18 3.24 16.76
N THR A 22 -9.28 3.57 17.68
CA THR A 22 -9.60 3.69 19.11
C THR A 22 -10.62 4.79 19.37
N ALA A 23 -10.49 5.95 18.71
CA ALA A 23 -11.36 7.11 18.92
C ALA A 23 -12.73 6.97 18.25
N HIS A 24 -12.79 6.30 17.10
CA HIS A 24 -13.99 6.27 16.24
C HIS A 24 -14.65 4.88 16.13
N GLY A 25 -13.93 3.80 16.42
CA GLY A 25 -14.50 2.44 16.54
C GLY A 25 -15.26 2.00 15.29
N ASP A 26 -16.55 1.74 15.48
CA ASP A 26 -17.44 1.25 14.42
C ASP A 26 -18.05 2.38 13.56
N ARG A 27 -17.63 3.65 13.73
CA ARG A 27 -18.01 4.72 12.80
C ARG A 27 -17.40 4.46 11.44
N GLU A 28 -18.13 4.87 10.40
CA GLU A 28 -17.73 4.71 9.01
C GLU A 28 -16.44 5.49 8.71
N ALA A 29 -15.45 4.79 8.15
CA ALA A 29 -14.17 5.33 7.71
C ALA A 29 -14.08 5.42 6.18
N ILE A 30 -14.59 4.41 5.47
CA ILE A 30 -14.51 4.32 4.01
C ILE A 30 -15.87 3.92 3.44
N VAL A 31 -16.22 4.57 2.33
CA VAL A 31 -17.31 4.14 1.43
C VAL A 31 -16.73 4.10 0.02
N ASP A 32 -16.73 2.92 -0.58
CA ASP A 32 -16.32 2.71 -1.97
C ASP A 32 -17.53 2.24 -2.78
N PRO A 33 -18.11 3.10 -3.62
CA PRO A 33 -19.24 2.76 -4.49
C PRO A 33 -18.80 2.16 -5.83
N SER A 34 -17.50 1.97 -6.05
CA SER A 34 -16.98 1.52 -7.34
C SER A 34 -17.39 0.08 -7.66
N GLU A 35 -17.50 -0.22 -8.94
CA GLU A 35 -17.76 -1.57 -9.42
C GLU A 35 -16.69 -2.54 -8.92
N GLY A 36 -17.12 -3.71 -8.45
CA GLY A 36 -16.23 -4.73 -7.86
C GLY A 36 -15.80 -4.45 -6.41
N ALA A 37 -16.32 -3.40 -5.76
CA ALA A 37 -16.07 -3.16 -4.32
C ALA A 37 -16.66 -4.26 -3.44
N THR A 38 -17.79 -4.84 -3.87
CA THR A 38 -18.42 -6.02 -3.26
C THR A 38 -18.88 -6.99 -4.35
N ALA A 39 -19.07 -8.25 -3.98
CA ALA A 39 -19.49 -9.29 -4.93
C ALA A 39 -20.92 -9.09 -5.46
N ASP A 40 -21.78 -8.42 -4.70
CA ASP A 40 -23.18 -8.15 -5.05
C ASP A 40 -23.38 -6.79 -5.75
N GLY A 41 -22.28 -6.06 -5.98
CA GLY A 41 -22.30 -4.74 -6.62
C GLY A 41 -22.75 -3.59 -5.71
N SER A 42 -22.96 -3.82 -4.41
CA SER A 42 -23.24 -2.76 -3.44
C SER A 42 -21.96 -1.97 -3.12
N ALA A 43 -22.10 -0.78 -2.52
CA ALA A 43 -20.95 -0.03 -2.03
C ALA A 43 -20.27 -0.77 -0.86
N ARG A 44 -18.95 -0.92 -0.90
CA ARG A 44 -18.17 -1.39 0.25
C ARG A 44 -18.15 -0.29 1.31
N ARG A 45 -18.57 -0.64 2.52
CA ARG A 45 -18.52 0.23 3.69
C ARG A 45 -17.63 -0.41 4.74
N MET A 46 -16.75 0.37 5.33
CA MET A 46 -15.82 -0.08 6.36
C MET A 46 -15.81 0.91 7.51
N SER A 47 -15.86 0.40 8.73
CA SER A 47 -15.59 1.19 9.93
C SER A 47 -14.09 1.39 10.14
N TRP A 48 -13.70 2.28 11.07
CA TRP A 48 -12.30 2.46 11.45
C TRP A 48 -11.69 1.17 12.01
N ASN A 49 -12.44 0.41 12.83
CA ASN A 49 -12.00 -0.89 13.34
C ASN A 49 -11.73 -1.87 12.20
N GLN A 50 -12.63 -1.93 11.21
CA GLN A 50 -12.47 -2.82 10.05
C GLN A 50 -11.28 -2.39 9.18
N LEU A 51 -11.10 -1.09 8.93
CA LEU A 51 -9.97 -0.59 8.15
C LEU A 51 -8.63 -1.01 8.76
N VAL A 52 -8.47 -0.81 10.06
CA VAL A 52 -7.23 -1.18 10.76
C VAL A 52 -7.04 -2.70 10.79
N ALA A 53 -8.09 -3.48 11.02
CA ALA A 53 -8.00 -4.94 11.02
C ALA A 53 -7.58 -5.51 9.64
N GLU A 54 -8.13 -4.98 8.54
CA GLU A 54 -7.73 -5.34 7.18
C GLU A 54 -6.29 -4.91 6.87
N ALA A 55 -5.89 -3.70 7.32
CA ALA A 55 -4.52 -3.23 7.16
C ALA A 55 -3.52 -4.11 7.93
N GLU A 56 -3.83 -4.49 9.17
CA GLU A 56 -2.99 -5.41 9.96
C GLU A 56 -2.91 -6.80 9.32
N SER A 57 -4.01 -7.29 8.73
CA SER A 57 -3.99 -8.54 7.98
C SER A 57 -3.05 -8.44 6.77
N THR A 58 -3.14 -7.33 6.01
CA THR A 58 -2.25 -7.05 4.88
C THR A 58 -0.79 -6.93 5.34
N ALA A 59 -0.53 -6.28 6.48
CA ALA A 59 0.81 -6.16 7.03
C ALA A 59 1.42 -7.53 7.37
N ARG A 60 0.67 -8.41 8.06
CA ARG A 60 1.11 -9.77 8.36
C ARG A 60 1.39 -10.58 7.10
N ALA A 61 0.56 -10.45 6.08
CA ALA A 61 0.75 -11.11 4.80
C ALA A 61 2.04 -10.63 4.09
N LEU A 62 2.32 -9.33 4.13
CA LEU A 62 3.57 -8.76 3.60
C LEU A 62 4.81 -9.24 4.38
N LEU A 63 4.72 -9.35 5.69
CA LEU A 63 5.79 -9.94 6.52
C LEU A 63 6.03 -11.41 6.15
N ALA A 64 4.96 -12.20 5.99
CA ALA A 64 5.03 -13.59 5.54
C ALA A 64 5.65 -13.72 4.15
N ALA A 65 5.39 -12.75 3.26
CA ALA A 65 5.99 -12.66 1.93
C ALA A 65 7.46 -12.20 1.93
N GLY A 66 8.02 -11.85 3.09
CA GLY A 66 9.43 -11.47 3.23
C GLY A 66 9.70 -9.96 3.05
N LEU A 67 8.69 -9.10 3.26
CA LEU A 67 8.92 -7.66 3.27
C LEU A 67 9.86 -7.25 4.40
N GLN A 68 10.88 -6.46 4.07
CA GLN A 68 11.84 -5.92 5.03
C GLN A 68 11.56 -4.44 5.32
N MET A 69 12.09 -3.94 6.46
CA MET A 69 12.07 -2.51 6.77
C MET A 69 12.67 -1.70 5.62
N GLY A 70 11.96 -0.66 5.20
CA GLY A 70 12.39 0.22 4.12
C GLY A 70 12.24 -0.35 2.71
N ASP A 71 11.73 -1.57 2.52
CA ASP A 71 11.37 -2.07 1.19
C ASP A 71 10.31 -1.18 0.56
N ARG A 72 10.47 -0.86 -0.73
CA ARG A 72 9.51 -0.05 -1.47
C ARG A 72 8.47 -0.95 -2.10
N VAL A 73 7.22 -0.54 -1.91
CA VAL A 73 6.06 -1.25 -2.47
C VAL A 73 5.24 -0.25 -3.28
N ALA A 74 5.05 -0.57 -4.55
CA ALA A 74 4.30 0.28 -5.45
C ALA A 74 2.80 -0.04 -5.42
N ILE A 75 1.96 1.01 -5.53
CA ILE A 75 0.53 0.87 -5.75
C ILE A 75 0.17 1.60 -7.03
N TRP A 76 -0.29 0.86 -8.05
CA TRP A 76 -0.74 1.37 -9.33
C TRP A 76 -2.21 1.03 -9.53
N ALA A 77 -3.06 1.75 -8.84
CA ALA A 77 -4.49 1.50 -8.75
C ALA A 77 -5.28 2.80 -8.60
N PRO A 78 -6.58 2.83 -8.97
CA PRO A 78 -7.46 3.96 -8.68
C PRO A 78 -7.81 4.04 -7.19
N ASN A 79 -8.58 5.08 -6.82
CA ASN A 79 -9.10 5.25 -5.47
C ASN A 79 -10.20 4.22 -5.18
N ILE A 80 -9.80 3.05 -4.73
CA ILE A 80 -10.62 1.92 -4.29
C ILE A 80 -10.32 1.62 -2.83
N TRP A 81 -11.23 0.91 -2.12
CA TRP A 81 -11.06 0.66 -0.69
C TRP A 81 -9.78 -0.14 -0.35
N GLU A 82 -9.32 -0.98 -1.26
CA GLU A 82 -8.08 -1.76 -1.11
C GLU A 82 -6.83 -0.87 -1.09
N TRP A 83 -6.90 0.32 -1.70
CA TRP A 83 -5.76 1.23 -1.79
C TRP A 83 -5.29 1.71 -0.39
N PRO A 84 -6.16 2.35 0.45
CA PRO A 84 -5.76 2.74 1.81
C PRO A 84 -5.48 1.55 2.73
N VAL A 85 -6.14 0.41 2.56
CA VAL A 85 -5.83 -0.83 3.29
C VAL A 85 -4.39 -1.29 2.99
N THR A 86 -4.03 -1.35 1.70
CA THR A 86 -2.68 -1.73 1.27
C THR A 86 -1.64 -0.71 1.75
N LEU A 87 -1.92 0.60 1.63
CA LEU A 87 -1.05 1.66 2.13
C LEU A 87 -0.76 1.48 3.62
N LEU A 88 -1.81 1.38 4.44
CA LEU A 88 -1.64 1.25 5.90
C LEU A 88 -0.92 -0.06 6.23
N GLY A 89 -1.30 -1.17 5.60
CA GLY A 89 -0.68 -2.47 5.83
C GLY A 89 0.82 -2.48 5.51
N LEU A 90 1.23 -1.93 4.37
CA LEU A 90 2.65 -1.86 4.03
C LEU A 90 3.45 -0.98 4.99
N GLN A 91 2.89 0.16 5.45
CA GLN A 91 3.55 1.03 6.40
C GLN A 91 3.60 0.43 7.81
N MET A 92 2.58 -0.31 8.24
CA MET A 92 2.60 -1.10 9.47
C MET A 92 3.70 -2.17 9.44
N ALA A 93 3.95 -2.78 8.28
CA ALA A 93 5.04 -3.72 8.07
C ALA A 93 6.41 -3.04 7.89
N GLY A 94 6.49 -1.70 7.98
CA GLY A 94 7.72 -0.93 7.82
C GLY A 94 8.15 -0.69 6.38
N GLY A 95 7.25 -0.89 5.42
CA GLY A 95 7.50 -0.62 4.01
C GLY A 95 7.29 0.85 3.63
N VAL A 96 7.81 1.24 2.48
CA VAL A 96 7.74 2.59 1.91
C VAL A 96 6.84 2.59 0.68
N LEU A 97 5.81 3.43 0.68
CA LEU A 97 4.88 3.56 -0.44
C LEU A 97 5.53 4.20 -1.67
N VAL A 98 5.23 3.65 -2.85
CA VAL A 98 5.51 4.27 -4.15
C VAL A 98 4.20 4.36 -4.95
N PRO A 99 3.45 5.46 -4.86
CA PRO A 99 2.19 5.59 -5.59
C PRO A 99 2.46 5.90 -7.05
N LEU A 100 1.80 5.17 -7.96
CA LEU A 100 1.83 5.42 -9.39
C LEU A 100 0.50 6.00 -9.86
N ASN A 101 0.58 7.02 -10.72
CA ASN A 101 -0.60 7.59 -11.34
C ASN A 101 -1.21 6.61 -12.34
N THR A 102 -2.53 6.39 -12.27
CA THR A 102 -3.27 5.49 -13.17
C THR A 102 -3.23 5.91 -14.64
N ARG A 103 -2.80 7.14 -14.94
CA ARG A 103 -2.59 7.64 -16.32
C ARG A 103 -1.24 7.25 -16.91
N TYR A 104 -0.30 6.79 -16.11
CA TYR A 104 1.00 6.35 -16.62
C TYR A 104 0.83 5.15 -17.56
N LYS A 105 1.72 5.10 -18.56
CA LYS A 105 1.87 3.95 -19.44
C LYS A 105 3.02 3.06 -18.95
N GLY A 106 3.13 1.86 -19.52
CA GLY A 106 4.09 0.86 -19.05
C GLY A 106 5.52 1.40 -18.89
N LEU A 107 6.05 2.15 -19.86
CA LEU A 107 7.40 2.71 -19.78
C LEU A 107 7.57 3.72 -18.65
N GLU A 108 6.57 4.57 -18.39
CA GLU A 108 6.61 5.55 -17.29
C GLU A 108 6.55 4.83 -15.94
N ALA A 109 5.65 3.83 -15.82
CA ALA A 109 5.54 3.01 -14.62
C ALA A 109 6.84 2.23 -14.38
N ALA A 110 7.40 1.59 -15.40
CA ALA A 110 8.65 0.85 -15.32
C ALA A 110 9.82 1.71 -14.84
N GLN A 111 9.94 2.94 -15.35
CA GLN A 111 10.97 3.89 -14.89
C GLN A 111 10.86 4.21 -13.40
N ILE A 112 9.62 4.35 -12.89
CA ILE A 112 9.39 4.62 -11.46
C ILE A 112 9.69 3.36 -10.64
N LEU A 113 9.23 2.19 -11.07
CA LEU A 113 9.47 0.91 -10.41
C LEU A 113 10.97 0.62 -10.28
N ASP A 114 11.73 0.81 -11.36
CA ASP A 114 13.18 0.62 -11.36
C ASP A 114 13.89 1.64 -10.46
N ARG A 115 13.62 2.94 -10.64
CA ARG A 115 14.28 4.00 -9.85
C ARG A 115 13.96 3.94 -8.35
N SER A 116 12.74 3.56 -7.99
CA SER A 116 12.38 3.33 -6.58
C SER A 116 12.92 2.01 -6.05
N ARG A 117 13.36 1.10 -6.93
CA ARG A 117 13.68 -0.29 -6.60
C ARG A 117 12.49 -0.95 -5.91
N ALA A 118 11.29 -0.78 -6.47
CA ALA A 118 10.08 -1.36 -5.90
C ALA A 118 10.19 -2.89 -5.91
N LYS A 119 10.01 -3.49 -4.74
CA LYS A 119 10.07 -4.95 -4.54
C LYS A 119 8.77 -5.61 -4.93
N TYR A 120 7.64 -5.00 -4.56
CA TYR A 120 6.31 -5.49 -4.89
C TYR A 120 5.50 -4.40 -5.58
N LEU A 121 4.56 -4.83 -6.42
CA LEU A 121 3.58 -3.99 -7.09
C LEU A 121 2.18 -4.49 -6.76
N PHE A 122 1.31 -3.61 -6.25
CA PHE A 122 -0.12 -3.82 -6.19
C PHE A 122 -0.79 -3.05 -7.32
N THR A 123 -1.65 -3.72 -8.09
CA THR A 123 -2.32 -3.11 -9.23
C THR A 123 -3.74 -3.66 -9.41
N VAL A 124 -4.43 -3.24 -10.46
CA VAL A 124 -5.76 -3.71 -10.85
C VAL A 124 -5.78 -4.01 -12.34
N GLU A 125 -6.73 -4.82 -12.79
CA GLU A 125 -7.00 -5.03 -14.21
C GLU A 125 -8.30 -4.35 -14.64
N GLY A 126 -8.34 -3.94 -15.91
CA GLY A 126 -9.54 -3.43 -16.57
C GLY A 126 -9.92 -1.98 -16.23
N PHE A 127 -9.23 -1.30 -15.34
CA PHE A 127 -9.58 0.08 -14.99
C PHE A 127 -9.38 1.02 -16.20
N LEU A 128 -10.47 1.66 -16.64
CA LEU A 128 -10.52 2.48 -17.85
C LEU A 128 -10.05 1.75 -19.12
N GLY A 129 -10.25 0.43 -19.18
CA GLY A 129 -9.82 -0.41 -20.29
C GLY A 129 -8.30 -0.64 -20.38
N ASN A 130 -7.55 -0.34 -19.32
CA ASN A 130 -6.11 -0.60 -19.28
C ASN A 130 -5.82 -1.96 -18.65
N ASP A 131 -4.89 -2.67 -19.25
CA ASP A 131 -4.25 -3.88 -18.72
C ASP A 131 -2.87 -3.49 -18.19
N TYR A 132 -2.83 -3.13 -16.89
CA TYR A 132 -1.60 -2.62 -16.27
C TYR A 132 -0.50 -3.66 -16.18
N VAL A 133 -0.86 -4.95 -16.00
CA VAL A 133 0.13 -6.04 -15.95
C VAL A 133 0.78 -6.20 -17.31
N SER A 134 -0.03 -6.35 -18.38
CA SER A 134 0.50 -6.51 -19.74
C SER A 134 1.27 -5.30 -20.26
N MET A 135 1.00 -4.10 -19.71
CA MET A 135 1.82 -2.91 -20.04
C MET A 135 3.28 -3.03 -19.59
N LEU A 136 3.58 -3.92 -18.65
CA LEU A 136 4.93 -4.17 -18.13
C LEU A 136 5.63 -5.34 -18.85
N ASP A 137 4.93 -6.08 -19.71
CA ASP A 137 5.49 -7.22 -20.41
C ASP A 137 6.71 -6.83 -21.26
N GLY A 138 7.79 -7.60 -21.10
CA GLY A 138 9.03 -7.40 -21.83
C GLY A 138 9.86 -6.19 -21.37
N LEU A 139 9.43 -5.47 -20.30
CA LEU A 139 10.23 -4.42 -19.69
C LEU A 139 11.16 -5.00 -18.64
N ASP A 140 12.37 -4.42 -18.53
CA ASP A 140 13.34 -4.82 -17.51
C ASP A 140 12.98 -4.22 -16.16
N LEU A 141 12.63 -5.07 -15.20
CA LEU A 141 12.23 -4.70 -13.83
C LEU A 141 13.01 -5.52 -12.81
N PRO A 142 14.35 -5.31 -12.71
CA PRO A 142 15.25 -6.21 -11.98
C PRO A 142 14.99 -6.27 -10.46
N HIS A 143 14.25 -5.31 -9.91
CA HIS A 143 13.94 -5.22 -8.49
C HIS A 143 12.54 -5.72 -8.14
N LEU A 144 11.65 -5.86 -9.14
CA LEU A 144 10.27 -6.27 -8.92
C LEU A 144 10.19 -7.79 -8.77
N GLU A 145 9.91 -8.25 -7.55
CA GLU A 145 9.85 -9.68 -7.23
C GLU A 145 8.45 -10.26 -7.43
N ARG A 146 7.39 -9.51 -7.06
CA ARG A 146 6.00 -9.98 -7.13
C ARG A 146 5.05 -8.86 -7.52
N THR A 147 3.99 -9.23 -8.24
CA THR A 147 2.87 -8.34 -8.61
C THR A 147 1.57 -8.93 -8.11
N PHE A 148 0.79 -8.15 -7.35
CA PHE A 148 -0.48 -8.56 -6.78
C PHE A 148 -1.64 -7.77 -7.40
N LEU A 149 -2.69 -8.48 -7.76
CA LEU A 149 -3.94 -7.86 -8.23
C LEU A 149 -4.90 -7.65 -7.07
N LEU A 150 -5.24 -6.38 -6.82
CA LEU A 150 -6.27 -5.98 -5.88
C LEU A 150 -7.66 -6.34 -6.43
N ARG A 151 -7.87 -6.10 -7.73
CA ARG A 151 -9.10 -6.45 -8.46
C ARG A 151 -8.77 -6.95 -9.86
N GLY A 152 -9.65 -7.81 -10.38
CA GLY A 152 -9.48 -8.44 -11.68
C GLY A 152 -8.86 -9.83 -11.57
N ALA A 153 -8.67 -10.46 -12.72
CA ALA A 153 -8.03 -11.76 -12.82
C ALA A 153 -6.66 -11.62 -13.49
N PRO A 154 -5.64 -12.37 -13.04
CA PRO A 154 -4.33 -12.32 -13.67
C PRO A 154 -4.43 -12.64 -15.17
N PRO A 155 -3.81 -11.84 -16.04
CA PRO A 155 -3.72 -12.15 -17.46
C PRO A 155 -3.09 -13.52 -17.69
N ALA A 156 -3.58 -14.26 -18.71
CA ALA A 156 -3.07 -15.58 -19.02
C ALA A 156 -1.55 -15.53 -19.31
N GLY A 157 -0.78 -16.35 -18.57
CA GLY A 157 0.68 -16.42 -18.74
C GLY A 157 1.46 -15.31 -17.99
N SER A 158 0.79 -14.38 -17.31
CA SER A 158 1.47 -13.42 -16.44
C SER A 158 1.92 -14.07 -15.13
N LEU A 159 2.90 -13.43 -14.46
CA LEU A 159 3.36 -13.81 -13.11
C LEU A 159 2.59 -13.05 -12.01
N ALA A 160 1.56 -12.29 -12.37
CA ALA A 160 0.73 -11.59 -11.39
C ALA A 160 -0.15 -12.58 -10.61
N GLU A 161 -0.35 -12.29 -9.32
CA GLU A 161 -1.09 -13.13 -8.40
C GLU A 161 -2.33 -12.37 -7.87
N PRO A 162 -3.48 -13.03 -7.64
CA PRO A 162 -4.56 -12.40 -6.89
C PRO A 162 -4.07 -11.98 -5.50
N CYS A 163 -4.44 -10.79 -5.01
CA CYS A 163 -4.08 -10.33 -3.66
C CYS A 163 -4.57 -11.32 -2.58
N ALA A 164 -5.67 -12.03 -2.84
CA ALA A 164 -6.18 -13.09 -1.94
C ALA A 164 -5.14 -14.20 -1.68
N SER A 165 -4.23 -14.49 -2.63
CA SER A 165 -3.18 -15.50 -2.41
C SER A 165 -2.14 -15.04 -1.38
N LEU A 166 -1.89 -13.72 -1.31
CA LEU A 166 -1.02 -13.14 -0.30
C LEU A 166 -1.64 -13.23 1.12
N LEU A 167 -2.98 -13.10 1.21
CA LEU A 167 -3.71 -13.06 2.48
C LEU A 167 -4.07 -14.45 3.02
N ALA A 168 -3.83 -15.53 2.26
CA ALA A 168 -4.24 -16.89 2.57
C ALA A 168 -3.29 -17.59 3.57
N GLU A 169 -3.14 -17.04 4.80
CA GLU A 169 -2.43 -17.70 5.89
C GLU A 169 -3.41 -18.39 6.85
N ASP A 170 -3.48 -19.71 6.79
CA ASP A 170 -4.45 -20.51 7.55
C ASP A 170 -3.87 -21.10 8.84
N ASP A 171 -2.55 -21.12 9.03
CA ASP A 171 -1.91 -21.66 10.24
C ASP A 171 -2.05 -20.69 11.43
N PRO A 172 -2.77 -21.07 12.51
CA PRO A 172 -2.93 -20.23 13.70
C PRO A 172 -1.60 -19.90 14.42
N ALA A 173 -0.64 -20.82 14.43
CA ALA A 173 0.66 -20.60 15.06
C ALA A 173 1.44 -19.54 14.26
N ARG A 174 1.47 -19.67 12.96
CA ARG A 174 2.10 -18.69 12.06
C ARG A 174 1.44 -17.32 12.16
N ARG A 175 0.11 -17.25 12.23
CA ARG A 175 -0.61 -15.97 12.45
C ARG A 175 -0.23 -15.29 13.76
N SER A 176 -0.05 -16.06 14.85
CA SER A 176 0.38 -15.52 16.14
C SER A 176 1.82 -14.99 16.10
N GLU A 177 2.73 -15.70 15.45
CA GLU A 177 4.11 -15.27 15.23
C GLU A 177 4.14 -13.96 14.42
N LEU A 178 3.45 -13.91 13.30
CA LEU A 178 3.37 -12.72 12.45
C LEU A 178 2.71 -11.51 13.16
N ALA A 179 1.79 -11.75 14.09
CA ALA A 179 1.22 -10.68 14.90
C ALA A 179 2.27 -10.08 15.85
N ALA A 180 3.12 -10.91 16.48
CA ALA A 180 4.22 -10.43 17.31
C ALA A 180 5.28 -9.69 16.49
N ASP A 181 5.61 -10.19 15.31
CA ASP A 181 6.52 -9.54 14.36
C ASP A 181 5.97 -8.17 13.92
N LEU A 182 4.67 -8.07 13.67
CA LEU A 182 4.02 -6.81 13.31
C LEU A 182 4.14 -5.77 14.43
N GLU A 183 3.87 -6.14 15.68
CA GLU A 183 4.02 -5.23 16.81
C GLU A 183 5.47 -4.76 16.96
N ALA A 184 6.44 -5.65 16.79
CA ALA A 184 7.85 -5.29 16.82
C ALA A 184 8.22 -4.31 15.69
N ARG A 185 7.70 -4.54 14.46
CA ARG A 185 7.89 -3.64 13.31
C ARG A 185 7.31 -2.26 13.55
N MET A 186 6.05 -2.19 13.98
CA MET A 186 5.39 -0.92 14.25
C MET A 186 6.10 -0.12 15.34
N SER A 187 6.63 -0.82 16.36
CA SER A 187 7.41 -0.17 17.43
C SER A 187 8.77 0.33 16.97
N ALA A 188 9.33 -0.25 15.91
CA ALA A 188 10.62 0.14 15.35
C ALA A 188 10.53 1.31 14.36
N VAL A 189 9.35 1.55 13.79
CA VAL A 189 9.13 2.68 12.84
C VAL A 189 8.96 3.98 13.62
N GLY A 190 9.74 4.99 13.26
CA GLY A 190 9.69 6.33 13.86
C GLY A 190 9.23 7.42 12.89
N PRO A 191 9.04 8.66 13.40
CA PRO A 191 8.58 9.78 12.57
C PRO A 191 9.57 10.20 11.48
N ASP A 192 10.85 9.90 11.63
CA ASP A 192 11.90 10.24 10.68
C ASP A 192 12.13 9.14 9.62
N ASP A 193 11.49 7.97 9.77
CA ASP A 193 11.52 6.93 8.76
C ASP A 193 10.68 7.30 7.54
N LEU A 194 11.10 6.83 6.36
CA LEU A 194 10.40 7.09 5.11
C LEU A 194 9.02 6.43 5.11
N SER A 195 8.00 7.20 4.79
CA SER A 195 6.63 6.74 4.54
C SER A 195 6.35 6.57 3.05
N ASP A 196 6.85 7.48 2.22
CA ASP A 196 6.52 7.55 0.80
C ASP A 196 7.68 8.02 -0.10
N LEU A 197 7.68 7.55 -1.35
CA LEU A 197 8.46 8.09 -2.47
C LEU A 197 7.50 8.61 -3.54
N LEU A 198 7.33 9.92 -3.63
CA LEU A 198 6.44 10.56 -4.60
C LEU A 198 7.23 10.97 -5.85
N PHE A 199 6.89 10.41 -7.01
CA PHE A 199 7.54 10.75 -8.27
C PHE A 199 6.79 11.89 -8.98
N THR A 200 7.53 12.95 -9.29
CA THR A 200 7.03 14.07 -10.08
C THR A 200 7.57 14.00 -11.52
N SER A 201 6.76 14.44 -12.48
CA SER A 201 7.22 14.65 -13.86
C SER A 201 8.24 15.79 -13.86
N GLY A 202 9.53 15.44 -13.90
CA GLY A 202 10.60 16.44 -13.95
C GLY A 202 10.55 17.21 -15.27
N THR A 203 10.72 18.53 -15.23
CA THR A 203 10.87 19.39 -16.42
C THR A 203 12.08 19.02 -17.29
N THR A 204 12.93 18.11 -16.85
CA THR A 204 14.20 17.69 -17.47
C THR A 204 14.18 16.22 -17.97
N GLY A 205 13.02 15.60 -18.11
CA GLY A 205 12.83 14.31 -18.80
C GLY A 205 12.77 13.07 -17.89
N ALA A 206 13.52 12.97 -16.80
CA ALA A 206 13.45 11.79 -15.92
C ALA A 206 12.63 12.09 -14.64
N PRO A 207 11.73 11.19 -14.21
CA PRO A 207 10.97 11.38 -12.98
C PRO A 207 11.89 11.57 -11.77
N LYS A 208 11.57 12.56 -10.91
CA LYS A 208 12.31 12.81 -9.67
C LYS A 208 11.50 12.27 -8.49
N GLY A 209 12.14 11.45 -7.65
CA GLY A 209 11.54 10.94 -6.42
C GLY A 209 11.71 11.92 -5.27
N VAL A 210 10.61 12.33 -4.66
CA VAL A 210 10.58 13.10 -3.41
C VAL A 210 10.41 12.12 -2.27
N MET A 211 11.33 12.13 -1.32
CA MET A 211 11.28 11.30 -0.12
C MET A 211 10.49 12.02 0.98
N CYS A 212 9.44 11.40 1.49
CA CYS A 212 8.65 11.91 2.60
C CYS A 212 8.78 10.97 3.80
N THR A 213 8.96 11.54 4.99
CA THR A 213 8.92 10.76 6.24
C THR A 213 7.50 10.74 6.83
N HIS A 214 7.24 9.81 7.73
CA HIS A 214 5.96 9.75 8.45
C HIS A 214 5.63 11.09 9.11
N GLY A 215 6.58 11.68 9.83
CA GLY A 215 6.40 12.96 10.50
C GLY A 215 6.18 14.14 9.55
N GLN A 216 6.81 14.14 8.37
CA GLN A 216 6.55 15.17 7.34
C GLN A 216 5.14 15.04 6.77
N THR A 217 4.70 13.83 6.45
CA THR A 217 3.37 13.57 5.92
C THR A 217 2.29 13.97 6.94
N LEU A 218 2.45 13.59 8.21
CA LEU A 218 1.52 13.98 9.28
C LEU A 218 1.43 15.50 9.50
N ARG A 219 2.52 16.24 9.28
CA ARG A 219 2.52 17.71 9.43
C ARG A 219 1.89 18.44 8.24
N ALA A 220 1.77 17.77 7.10
CA ALA A 220 1.20 18.35 5.89
C ALA A 220 -0.34 18.38 5.91
N PHE A 221 -0.98 17.64 6.81
CA PHE A 221 -2.42 17.51 6.99
C PHE A 221 -2.84 18.02 8.37
#